data_3916ff935320a01dd5fdcb754366c87f
#
_entry.id   3916ff935320a01dd5fdcb754366c87f
#
_cell.length_a   1.000
_cell.length_b   1.000
_cell.length_c   1.000
_cell.angle_alpha   90.00
_cell.angle_beta   90.00
_cell.angle_gamma   90.00
#
_symmetry.space_group_name_H-M   'P 1'
#
loop_
_entity.id
_entity.type
_entity.pdbx_description
1 polymer ?
#
loop_
_entity_poly.entity_id
_entity_poly.type
_entity_poly.pdbx_seq_one_letter_code
_entity_poly.pdbx_strand_id
1 'polypeptide(L)'
;MRSRVPKVLHPLAGRSLIDHVLDALAAAGIERPVVVTGFGADAVERAIATRAVSARQDPQLGTADAVRVGLAGVAGDVATILVTMGDAPLQPAELYRAVLHEREVGEPAIVLVSSRPEDPTGYGRVVRSRGGDPTAIVEEPDLDEATRGIGEINAGTYAFDARWLRGALGRVIAAASGEQYLTDLVALAVADGRAVRVVEAADAVDTIGINDRLALATAEERIRRRIVEGHLRNGVTVVDPSTTRIDAGVEIGQDARIEPWSILAGSTVIAQDAVIGPNAHVRDSRIGPRTHVWASVVEESIVAEDVEIGPYAHVRPGSEIGARCRIGNFAEVKKSRLGAGTQQHHFSYLGDAEIGENVNVGAGSVTANFDGTAKHRTVIGNGASIGVDTMMVAPVTIGDGATTGAGSVVTRDVAPGKKVVGVPARPIEMKRRRPSPAEPGEPSAGEAPVPTGADPNP
;
A
#
# COMPACT_ATOMS: atom_id res chain seq x y z
N MET A 1 16.28 12.75 10.32
CA MET A 1 16.21 11.75 9.20
C MET A 1 17.54 11.48 8.49
N ARG A 2 18.51 12.39 8.46
CA ARG A 2 19.78 12.31 7.68
C ARG A 2 19.51 11.89 6.24
N SER A 3 18.63 12.62 5.54
CA SER A 3 18.15 12.32 4.19
C SER A 3 18.10 13.58 3.34
N ARG A 4 18.23 13.42 2.01
CA ARG A 4 17.99 14.48 1.02
C ARG A 4 16.50 14.68 0.75
N VAL A 5 15.68 13.68 1.07
CA VAL A 5 14.22 13.75 0.92
C VAL A 5 13.65 14.55 2.09
N PRO A 6 12.76 15.52 1.86
CA PRO A 6 12.05 16.20 2.93
C PRO A 6 11.38 15.21 3.89
N LYS A 7 11.43 15.49 5.20
CA LYS A 7 10.96 14.60 6.25
C LYS A 7 9.55 14.05 5.96
N VAL A 8 8.64 14.92 5.63
CA VAL A 8 7.22 14.60 5.41
C VAL A 8 6.93 13.78 4.14
N LEU A 9 7.92 13.63 3.25
CA LEU A 9 7.82 12.83 2.03
C LEU A 9 8.41 11.42 2.18
N HIS A 10 8.93 11.06 3.38
CA HIS A 10 9.34 9.67 3.60
C HIS A 10 8.15 8.72 3.55
N PRO A 11 8.33 7.53 2.94
CA PRO A 11 7.26 6.54 2.86
C PRO A 11 6.97 5.91 4.23
N LEU A 12 5.70 5.64 4.46
CA LEU A 12 5.12 4.94 5.58
C LEU A 12 3.97 4.08 5.05
N ALA A 13 4.06 2.76 5.12
CA ALA A 13 3.10 1.83 4.54
C ALA A 13 2.66 2.22 3.10
N GLY A 14 3.65 2.49 2.22
CA GLY A 14 3.44 2.79 0.80
C GLY A 14 3.02 4.23 0.46
N ARG A 15 2.76 5.11 1.45
CA ARG A 15 2.36 6.52 1.26
C ARG A 15 3.31 7.45 1.99
N SER A 16 3.37 8.73 1.64
CA SER A 16 4.20 9.69 2.36
C SER A 16 3.60 10.04 3.75
N LEU A 17 4.43 10.49 4.69
CA LEU A 17 3.94 10.91 6.02
C LEU A 17 2.85 11.97 5.89
N ILE A 18 3.04 12.96 5.02
CA ILE A 18 2.06 14.03 4.83
C ILE A 18 0.74 13.49 4.24
N ASP A 19 0.77 12.45 3.40
CA ASP A 19 -0.45 11.86 2.87
C ASP A 19 -1.31 11.24 3.95
N HIS A 20 -0.71 10.57 4.94
CA HIS A 20 -1.45 10.03 6.09
C HIS A 20 -2.11 11.14 6.92
N VAL A 21 -1.42 12.26 7.14
CA VAL A 21 -2.00 13.43 7.83
C VAL A 21 -3.17 13.99 7.03
N LEU A 22 -3.00 14.18 5.71
CA LEU A 22 -4.05 14.68 4.83
C LEU A 22 -5.26 13.74 4.74
N ASP A 23 -5.04 12.42 4.78
CA ASP A 23 -6.12 11.42 4.83
C ASP A 23 -6.92 11.53 6.12
N ALA A 24 -6.24 11.64 7.27
CA ALA A 24 -6.89 11.78 8.56
C ALA A 24 -7.67 13.09 8.68
N LEU A 25 -7.14 14.20 8.15
CA LEU A 25 -7.83 15.48 8.06
C LEU A 25 -9.08 15.40 7.17
N ALA A 26 -8.96 14.80 5.99
CA ALA A 26 -10.10 14.61 5.09
C ALA A 26 -11.19 13.73 5.73
N ALA A 27 -10.81 12.65 6.41
CA ALA A 27 -11.73 11.81 7.18
C ALA A 27 -12.38 12.55 8.35
N ALA A 28 -11.75 13.60 8.88
CA ALA A 28 -12.32 14.49 9.89
C ALA A 28 -13.20 15.62 9.30
N GLY A 29 -13.35 15.68 7.97
CA GLY A 29 -14.16 16.69 7.26
C GLY A 29 -13.39 17.93 6.82
N ILE A 30 -12.06 17.89 6.84
CA ILE A 30 -11.19 19.00 6.42
C ILE A 30 -10.56 18.65 5.05
N GLU A 31 -11.16 19.14 3.97
CA GLU A 31 -10.83 18.67 2.61
C GLU A 31 -9.61 19.36 1.98
N ARG A 32 -9.37 20.62 2.24
CA ARG A 32 -8.28 21.40 1.62
C ARG A 32 -7.53 22.25 2.64
N PRO A 33 -6.72 21.63 3.52
CA PRO A 33 -5.94 22.37 4.50
C PRO A 33 -4.86 23.21 3.82
N VAL A 34 -4.38 24.24 4.55
CA VAL A 34 -3.18 25.00 4.16
C VAL A 34 -1.97 24.29 4.77
N VAL A 35 -1.05 23.83 3.94
CA VAL A 35 0.22 23.23 4.35
C VAL A 35 1.33 24.27 4.26
N VAL A 36 1.90 24.60 5.41
CA VAL A 36 3.05 25.50 5.46
C VAL A 36 4.32 24.72 5.15
N THR A 37 5.05 25.18 4.13
CA THR A 37 6.26 24.51 3.62
C THR A 37 7.50 25.37 3.88
N GLY A 38 8.64 24.70 4.10
CA GLY A 38 9.93 25.35 4.30
C GLY A 38 11.04 24.57 3.61
N PHE A 39 11.76 23.72 4.33
CA PHE A 39 12.81 22.88 3.74
C PHE A 39 12.27 21.93 2.67
N GLY A 40 12.85 22.01 1.46
CA GLY A 40 12.43 21.20 0.32
C GLY A 40 11.02 21.52 -0.20
N ALA A 41 10.56 22.78 -0.01
CA ALA A 41 9.22 23.26 -0.35
C ALA A 41 8.74 22.81 -1.72
N ASP A 42 9.54 22.96 -2.79
CA ASP A 42 9.13 22.60 -4.16
C ASP A 42 8.72 21.12 -4.29
N ALA A 43 9.39 20.21 -3.58
CA ALA A 43 9.05 18.79 -3.61
C ALA A 43 7.76 18.50 -2.84
N VAL A 44 7.59 19.13 -1.68
CA VAL A 44 6.38 18.97 -0.86
C VAL A 44 5.17 19.57 -1.57
N GLU A 45 5.29 20.79 -2.10
CA GLU A 45 4.22 21.49 -2.84
C GLU A 45 3.73 20.68 -4.05
N ARG A 46 4.65 20.07 -4.80
CA ARG A 46 4.27 19.16 -5.91
C ARG A 46 3.52 17.92 -5.41
N ALA A 47 3.95 17.35 -4.29
CA ALA A 47 3.32 16.14 -3.75
C ALA A 47 1.88 16.39 -3.25
N ILE A 48 1.61 17.57 -2.68
CA ILE A 48 0.30 17.91 -2.10
C ILE A 48 -0.63 18.69 -3.03
N ALA A 49 -0.20 19.07 -4.24
CA ALA A 49 -0.84 20.06 -5.11
C ALA A 49 -2.34 19.85 -5.37
N THR A 50 -2.81 18.58 -5.40
CA THR A 50 -4.22 18.24 -5.63
C THR A 50 -5.04 18.19 -4.34
N ARG A 51 -4.39 18.18 -3.15
CA ARG A 51 -5.00 17.87 -1.87
C ARG A 51 -5.01 19.02 -0.87
N ALA A 52 -4.11 19.97 -1.03
CA ALA A 52 -3.91 21.08 -0.10
C ALA A 52 -3.52 22.37 -0.80
N VAL A 53 -3.65 23.48 -0.11
CA VAL A 53 -3.07 24.78 -0.50
C VAL A 53 -1.71 24.89 0.16
N SER A 54 -0.67 25.31 -0.56
CA SER A 54 0.65 25.55 0.03
C SER A 54 0.85 27.01 0.42
N ALA A 55 1.55 27.22 1.54
CA ALA A 55 2.05 28.53 1.95
C ALA A 55 3.52 28.38 2.34
N ARG A 56 4.41 29.19 1.72
CA ARG A 56 5.87 29.05 1.94
C ARG A 56 6.33 29.97 3.06
N GLN A 57 6.97 29.37 4.06
CA GLN A 57 7.63 30.10 5.16
C GLN A 57 9.12 30.29 4.82
N ASP A 58 9.52 31.54 4.58
CA ASP A 58 10.90 31.94 4.31
C ASP A 58 11.17 33.36 4.82
N PRO A 59 12.04 33.56 5.84
CA PRO A 59 12.78 32.56 6.59
C PRO A 59 11.90 31.76 7.58
N GLN A 60 12.40 30.60 8.04
CA GLN A 60 11.73 29.77 9.05
C GLN A 60 12.00 30.31 10.46
N LEU A 61 11.06 31.09 11.00
CA LEU A 61 11.19 31.76 12.30
C LEU A 61 10.48 31.03 13.45
N GLY A 62 10.07 29.76 13.24
CA GLY A 62 9.43 28.95 14.26
C GLY A 62 7.96 28.64 13.96
N THR A 63 7.31 27.91 14.89
CA THR A 63 5.97 27.36 14.68
C THR A 63 4.85 28.40 14.72
N ALA A 64 4.97 29.45 15.53
CA ALA A 64 4.00 30.54 15.54
C ALA A 64 4.05 31.36 14.22
N ASP A 65 5.25 31.58 13.69
CA ASP A 65 5.44 32.22 12.40
C ASP A 65 4.86 31.37 11.25
N ALA A 66 5.05 30.05 11.29
CA ALA A 66 4.45 29.13 10.33
C ALA A 66 2.91 29.26 10.32
N VAL A 67 2.28 29.32 11.48
CA VAL A 67 0.82 29.53 11.56
C VAL A 67 0.42 30.88 11.01
N ARG A 68 1.18 31.94 11.27
CA ARG A 68 0.92 33.28 10.70
C ARG A 68 0.98 33.28 9.18
N VAL A 69 1.97 32.61 8.60
CA VAL A 69 2.10 32.44 7.14
C VAL A 69 0.92 31.65 6.59
N GLY A 70 0.56 30.55 7.25
CA GLY A 70 -0.57 29.68 6.85
C GLY A 70 -1.92 30.40 6.88
N LEU A 71 -2.13 31.29 7.85
CA LEU A 71 -3.38 32.06 8.00
C LEU A 71 -3.66 33.02 6.82
N ALA A 72 -2.67 33.37 6.03
CA ALA A 72 -2.89 34.16 4.80
C ALA A 72 -3.70 33.39 3.75
N GLY A 73 -3.67 32.05 3.79
CA GLY A 73 -4.46 31.17 2.91
C GLY A 73 -5.82 30.78 3.47
N VAL A 74 -6.18 31.24 4.67
CA VAL A 74 -7.44 30.87 5.35
C VAL A 74 -8.42 32.04 5.34
N ALA A 75 -9.68 31.78 4.96
CA ALA A 75 -10.74 32.78 4.96
C ALA A 75 -10.88 33.51 6.30
N GLY A 76 -11.21 34.80 6.23
CA GLY A 76 -11.24 35.66 7.43
C GLY A 76 -12.40 35.42 8.38
N ASP A 77 -13.45 34.77 7.90
CA ASP A 77 -14.74 34.54 8.59
C ASP A 77 -14.83 33.18 9.29
N VAL A 78 -13.80 32.32 9.20
CA VAL A 78 -13.78 31.05 9.94
C VAL A 78 -13.73 31.28 11.44
N ALA A 79 -14.53 30.49 12.19
CA ALA A 79 -14.61 30.61 13.66
C ALA A 79 -13.49 29.84 14.39
N THR A 80 -13.03 28.72 13.80
CA THR A 80 -12.04 27.82 14.41
C THR A 80 -10.91 27.55 13.43
N ILE A 81 -9.67 27.59 13.91
CA ILE A 81 -8.46 27.15 13.18
C ILE A 81 -7.92 25.90 13.82
N LEU A 82 -7.88 24.79 13.09
CA LEU A 82 -7.14 23.59 13.47
C LEU A 82 -5.69 23.71 12.95
N VAL A 83 -4.73 23.48 13.82
CA VAL A 83 -3.31 23.39 13.50
C VAL A 83 -2.81 22.01 13.90
N THR A 84 -2.10 21.34 13.00
CA THR A 84 -1.44 20.05 13.27
C THR A 84 -0.10 19.94 12.57
N MET A 85 0.71 18.98 12.98
CA MET A 85 2.06 18.79 12.45
C MET A 85 2.05 17.80 11.26
N GLY A 86 2.74 18.17 10.17
CA GLY A 86 2.85 17.33 8.98
C GLY A 86 3.69 16.06 9.14
N ASP A 87 4.37 15.91 10.27
CA ASP A 87 5.21 14.76 10.62
C ASP A 87 4.63 13.88 11.74
N ALA A 88 3.34 14.06 12.08
CA ALA A 88 2.60 13.23 13.02
C ALA A 88 1.52 12.37 12.31
N PRO A 89 1.92 11.41 11.47
CA PRO A 89 1.03 10.69 10.54
C PRO A 89 0.10 9.69 11.21
N LEU A 90 0.29 9.39 12.49
CA LEU A 90 -0.49 8.38 13.20
C LEU A 90 -1.73 8.94 13.89
N GLN A 91 -1.89 10.27 13.96
CA GLN A 91 -3.05 10.90 14.58
C GLN A 91 -4.34 10.52 13.80
N PRO A 92 -5.31 9.88 14.46
CA PRO A 92 -6.52 9.44 13.80
C PRO A 92 -7.52 10.58 13.61
N ALA A 93 -8.43 10.45 12.66
CA ALA A 93 -9.48 11.44 12.38
C ALA A 93 -10.38 11.72 13.60
N GLU A 94 -10.59 10.72 14.45
CA GLU A 94 -11.35 10.83 15.70
C GLU A 94 -10.75 11.86 16.64
N LEU A 95 -9.43 11.94 16.72
CA LEU A 95 -8.71 12.92 17.55
C LEU A 95 -8.96 14.35 17.05
N TYR A 96 -8.89 14.57 15.75
CA TYR A 96 -9.22 15.88 15.16
C TYR A 96 -10.67 16.27 15.40
N ARG A 97 -11.60 15.33 15.25
CA ARG A 97 -13.02 15.56 15.55
C ARG A 97 -13.25 15.90 17.02
N ALA A 98 -12.59 15.20 17.94
CA ALA A 98 -12.69 15.46 19.38
C ALA A 98 -12.19 16.86 19.75
N VAL A 99 -11.06 17.29 19.18
CA VAL A 99 -10.48 18.63 19.40
C VAL A 99 -11.41 19.73 18.87
N LEU A 100 -11.99 19.55 17.68
CA LEU A 100 -12.93 20.49 17.09
C LEU A 100 -14.24 20.58 17.90
N HIS A 101 -14.77 19.43 18.32
CA HIS A 101 -15.97 19.37 19.17
C HIS A 101 -15.76 20.07 20.52
N GLU A 102 -14.63 19.81 21.20
CA GLU A 102 -14.30 20.45 22.49
C GLU A 102 -14.16 21.97 22.33
N ARG A 103 -13.68 22.44 21.16
CA ARG A 103 -13.61 23.87 20.85
C ARG A 103 -15.00 24.50 20.70
N GLU A 104 -15.96 23.77 20.13
CA GLU A 104 -17.33 24.24 19.92
C GLU A 104 -18.14 24.29 21.24
N VAL A 105 -18.03 23.25 22.08
CA VAL A 105 -18.88 23.09 23.29
C VAL A 105 -18.60 24.13 24.36
N GLY A 106 -17.36 24.55 24.57
CA GLY A 106 -16.99 25.44 25.66
C GLY A 106 -16.44 26.77 25.22
N GLU A 107 -16.30 27.01 23.93
CA GLU A 107 -15.68 28.18 23.34
C GLU A 107 -14.35 28.60 23.95
N PRO A 108 -13.45 27.65 24.37
CA PRO A 108 -12.15 27.99 24.90
C PRO A 108 -11.31 28.69 23.81
N ALA A 109 -10.36 29.55 24.19
CA ALA A 109 -9.45 30.15 23.21
C ALA A 109 -8.59 29.09 22.51
N ILE A 110 -8.20 28.05 23.25
CA ILE A 110 -7.35 26.95 22.78
C ILE A 110 -7.89 25.62 23.31
N VAL A 111 -7.96 24.64 22.41
CA VAL A 111 -7.96 23.21 22.77
C VAL A 111 -6.67 22.62 22.23
N LEU A 112 -5.88 21.99 23.09
CA LEU A 112 -4.65 21.31 22.67
C LEU A 112 -4.75 19.80 22.87
N VAL A 113 -3.99 19.05 22.09
CA VAL A 113 -3.83 17.60 22.29
C VAL A 113 -2.63 17.36 23.17
N SER A 114 -2.82 16.56 24.22
CA SER A 114 -1.72 16.03 25.04
C SER A 114 -1.64 14.51 24.97
N SER A 115 -0.52 13.96 25.40
CA SER A 115 -0.36 12.53 25.62
C SER A 115 0.67 12.26 26.72
N ARG A 116 0.79 10.98 27.14
CA ARG A 116 1.72 10.53 28.18
C ARG A 116 2.55 9.33 27.68
N PRO A 117 3.56 9.58 26.84
CA PRO A 117 4.48 8.51 26.41
C PRO A 117 5.34 8.03 27.59
N GLU A 118 5.90 6.82 27.47
CA GLU A 118 6.86 6.30 28.45
C GLU A 118 8.11 7.18 28.55
N ASP A 119 8.60 7.67 27.41
CA ASP A 119 9.70 8.63 27.34
C ASP A 119 9.20 9.96 26.74
N PRO A 120 9.06 11.01 27.55
CA PRO A 120 8.64 12.34 27.10
C PRO A 120 9.76 13.19 26.49
N THR A 121 10.98 12.68 26.38
CA THR A 121 12.15 13.44 25.88
C THR A 121 11.92 13.97 24.47
N GLY A 122 12.30 15.21 24.25
CA GLY A 122 12.18 15.89 22.94
C GLY A 122 10.85 16.58 22.69
N TYR A 123 9.93 16.57 23.65
CA TYR A 123 8.61 17.22 23.53
C TYR A 123 8.44 18.35 24.56
N GLY A 124 7.59 19.32 24.26
CA GLY A 124 7.13 20.33 25.20
C GLY A 124 6.28 19.71 26.32
N ARG A 125 6.43 20.18 27.54
CA ARG A 125 5.66 19.71 28.72
C ARG A 125 4.45 20.58 28.99
N VAL A 126 3.29 19.95 29.20
CA VAL A 126 2.06 20.64 29.57
C VAL A 126 2.07 20.94 31.10
N VAL A 127 2.24 22.20 31.45
CA VAL A 127 2.22 22.64 32.82
C VAL A 127 0.79 22.94 33.26
N ARG A 128 0.38 22.41 34.43
CA ARG A 128 -0.95 22.60 34.97
C ARG A 128 -0.96 23.39 36.28
N SER A 129 -2.03 24.13 36.52
CA SER A 129 -2.31 24.76 37.82
C SER A 129 -2.60 23.69 38.88
N ARG A 130 -2.67 24.11 40.14
CA ARG A 130 -3.15 23.23 41.22
C ARG A 130 -4.59 22.74 41.03
N GLY A 131 -5.37 23.47 40.26
CA GLY A 131 -6.75 23.08 39.86
C GLY A 131 -6.83 22.08 38.72
N GLY A 132 -5.70 21.76 38.07
CA GLY A 132 -5.65 20.83 36.93
C GLY A 132 -5.73 21.49 35.58
N ASP A 133 -5.99 22.81 35.48
CA ASP A 133 -6.08 23.50 34.20
C ASP A 133 -4.69 23.73 33.59
N PRO A 134 -4.54 23.60 32.26
CA PRO A 134 -3.28 23.90 31.59
C PRO A 134 -2.96 25.40 31.68
N THR A 135 -1.71 25.73 32.06
CA THR A 135 -1.27 27.11 32.22
C THR A 135 -0.16 27.53 31.27
N ALA A 136 0.66 26.60 30.85
CA ALA A 136 1.74 26.83 29.88
C ALA A 136 2.18 25.53 29.23
N ILE A 137 2.92 25.64 28.15
CA ILE A 137 3.74 24.55 27.60
C ILE A 137 5.19 25.03 27.65
N VAL A 138 6.09 24.24 28.25
CA VAL A 138 7.53 24.51 28.30
C VAL A 138 8.24 23.59 27.33
N GLU A 139 8.94 24.16 26.37
CA GLU A 139 9.68 23.38 25.35
C GLU A 139 10.89 22.66 25.93
N GLU A 140 11.31 21.55 25.32
CA GLU A 140 12.40 20.71 25.84
C GLU A 140 13.70 21.47 26.16
N PRO A 141 14.20 22.44 25.36
CA PRO A 141 15.40 23.21 25.67
C PRO A 141 15.28 24.11 26.90
N ASP A 142 14.04 24.50 27.25
CA ASP A 142 13.74 25.47 28.33
C ASP A 142 13.29 24.79 29.62
N LEU A 143 13.36 23.43 29.71
CA LEU A 143 12.95 22.68 30.90
C LEU A 143 13.91 22.88 32.07
N ASP A 144 13.35 23.26 33.19
CA ASP A 144 14.02 23.22 34.51
C ASP A 144 13.83 21.84 35.20
N GLU A 145 14.34 21.71 36.44
CA GLU A 145 14.26 20.45 37.18
C GLU A 145 12.79 20.07 37.52
N ALA A 146 11.94 21.05 37.77
CA ALA A 146 10.53 20.83 38.15
C ALA A 146 9.69 20.42 36.95
N THR A 147 9.88 21.07 35.83
CA THR A 147 9.12 20.80 34.58
C THR A 147 9.60 19.55 33.85
N ARG A 148 10.87 19.18 33.98
CA ARG A 148 11.43 17.96 33.37
C ARG A 148 10.76 16.67 33.88
N GLY A 149 10.28 16.68 35.14
CA GLY A 149 9.55 15.56 35.75
C GLY A 149 8.10 15.37 35.22
N ILE A 150 7.59 16.30 34.41
CA ILE A 150 6.24 16.22 33.88
C ILE A 150 6.21 15.20 32.74
N GLY A 151 5.38 14.14 32.87
CA GLY A 151 5.19 13.13 31.87
C GLY A 151 4.16 13.49 30.79
N GLU A 152 3.38 14.56 30.96
CA GLU A 152 2.40 15.01 29.98
C GLU A 152 3.04 15.92 28.95
N ILE A 153 2.97 15.51 27.69
CA ILE A 153 3.56 16.22 26.57
C ILE A 153 2.52 16.90 25.69
N ASN A 154 2.96 17.92 24.98
CA ASN A 154 2.24 18.56 23.90
C ASN A 154 2.38 17.73 22.61
N ALA A 155 1.25 17.32 22.03
CA ALA A 155 1.23 16.53 20.81
C ALA A 155 1.22 17.36 19.50
N GLY A 156 1.34 18.68 19.59
CA GLY A 156 1.46 19.58 18.44
C GLY A 156 0.16 19.79 17.65
N THR A 157 -0.98 19.36 18.15
CA THR A 157 -2.30 19.59 17.51
C THR A 157 -3.18 20.47 18.39
N TYR A 158 -3.79 21.48 17.75
CA TYR A 158 -4.57 22.51 18.44
C TYR A 158 -5.81 22.91 17.64
N ALA A 159 -6.88 23.28 18.35
CA ALA A 159 -7.97 24.09 17.78
C ALA A 159 -8.00 25.44 18.50
N PHE A 160 -7.98 26.51 17.74
CA PHE A 160 -7.96 27.88 18.22
C PHE A 160 -9.26 28.62 17.90
N ASP A 161 -9.66 29.53 18.79
CA ASP A 161 -10.53 30.64 18.41
C ASP A 161 -9.82 31.46 17.32
N ALA A 162 -10.38 31.52 16.12
CA ALA A 162 -9.72 32.13 14.98
C ALA A 162 -9.50 33.64 15.16
N ARG A 163 -10.45 34.33 15.81
CA ARG A 163 -10.38 35.78 16.06
C ARG A 163 -9.30 36.09 17.07
N TRP A 164 -9.29 35.34 18.18
CA TRP A 164 -8.29 35.51 19.24
C TRP A 164 -6.89 35.16 18.71
N LEU A 165 -6.73 34.05 17.99
CA LEU A 165 -5.45 33.60 17.39
C LEU A 165 -4.81 34.68 16.52
N ARG A 166 -5.59 35.27 15.60
CA ARG A 166 -5.09 36.34 14.72
C ARG A 166 -4.54 37.55 15.48
N GLY A 167 -5.13 37.89 16.61
CA GLY A 167 -4.65 38.97 17.50
C GLY A 167 -3.46 38.55 18.38
N ALA A 168 -3.45 37.28 18.82
CA ALA A 168 -2.45 36.78 19.75
C ALA A 168 -1.09 36.49 19.12
N LEU A 169 -1.07 36.02 17.86
CA LEU A 169 0.18 35.69 17.14
C LEU A 169 1.19 36.83 17.06
N GLY A 170 0.72 38.07 16.96
CA GLY A 170 1.60 39.25 16.98
C GLY A 170 2.27 39.55 18.33
N ARG A 171 1.84 38.87 19.41
CA ARG A 171 2.34 39.02 20.77
C ARG A 171 3.36 37.94 21.18
N VAL A 172 3.55 36.90 20.32
CA VAL A 172 4.56 35.87 20.57
C VAL A 172 5.94 36.48 20.43
N ILE A 173 6.76 36.35 21.44
CA ILE A 173 8.13 36.86 21.49
C ILE A 173 9.08 35.73 21.08
N ALA A 174 10.10 36.07 20.30
CA ALA A 174 11.12 35.08 19.95
C ALA A 174 11.89 34.62 21.18
N ALA A 175 12.07 33.32 21.36
CA ALA A 175 12.91 32.72 22.37
C ALA A 175 14.39 33.10 22.18
N ALA A 176 15.26 32.74 23.10
CA ALA A 176 16.70 32.99 23.02
C ALA A 176 17.34 32.34 21.78
N SER A 177 16.73 31.27 21.23
CA SER A 177 17.10 30.62 19.96
C SER A 177 16.74 31.46 18.70
N GLY A 178 15.91 32.50 18.85
CA GLY A 178 15.32 33.26 17.75
C GLY A 178 14.00 32.68 17.23
N GLU A 179 13.57 31.52 17.71
CA GLU A 179 12.33 30.86 17.30
C GLU A 179 11.10 31.43 18.02
N GLN A 180 9.99 31.56 17.29
CA GLN A 180 8.68 31.91 17.81
C GLN A 180 7.86 30.64 18.01
N TYR A 181 7.66 30.27 19.28
CA TYR A 181 6.93 29.04 19.62
C TYR A 181 5.42 29.24 19.63
N LEU A 182 4.70 28.37 18.94
CA LEU A 182 3.23 28.35 18.99
C LEU A 182 2.71 28.04 20.41
N THR A 183 3.46 27.30 21.17
CA THR A 183 3.17 26.88 22.53
C THR A 183 3.06 28.06 23.54
N ASP A 184 3.70 29.20 23.26
CA ASP A 184 3.56 30.42 24.05
C ASP A 184 2.14 30.98 24.09
N LEU A 185 1.32 30.64 23.06
CA LEU A 185 -0.08 31.04 23.01
C LEU A 185 -0.89 30.50 24.19
N VAL A 186 -0.48 29.39 24.80
CA VAL A 186 -1.17 28.82 25.96
C VAL A 186 -1.05 29.79 27.15
N ALA A 187 0.16 30.22 27.45
CA ALA A 187 0.39 31.19 28.52
C ALA A 187 -0.28 32.57 28.25
N LEU A 188 -0.28 32.99 26.95
CA LEU A 188 -0.97 34.20 26.52
C LEU A 188 -2.49 34.12 26.71
N ALA A 189 -3.10 32.96 26.39
CA ALA A 189 -4.54 32.75 26.59
C ALA A 189 -4.91 32.82 28.08
N VAL A 190 -4.12 32.17 28.92
CA VAL A 190 -4.31 32.22 30.39
C VAL A 190 -4.17 33.65 30.94
N ALA A 191 -3.17 34.40 30.47
CA ALA A 191 -2.97 35.81 30.85
C ALA A 191 -4.15 36.71 30.38
N ASP A 192 -4.78 36.38 29.27
CA ASP A 192 -5.99 37.07 28.79
C ASP A 192 -7.27 36.63 29.51
N GLY A 193 -7.17 35.74 30.52
CA GLY A 193 -8.32 35.19 31.24
C GLY A 193 -9.20 34.26 30.34
N ARG A 194 -8.64 33.72 29.27
CA ARG A 194 -9.34 32.83 28.37
C ARG A 194 -9.11 31.36 28.73
N ALA A 195 -10.16 30.55 28.59
CA ALA A 195 -10.05 29.11 28.85
C ALA A 195 -9.14 28.41 27.87
N VAL A 196 -8.33 27.49 28.38
CA VAL A 196 -7.55 26.52 27.63
C VAL A 196 -7.99 25.12 28.04
N ARG A 197 -8.25 24.26 27.12
CA ARG A 197 -8.66 22.86 27.39
C ARG A 197 -7.72 21.86 26.73
N VAL A 198 -7.76 20.64 27.23
CA VAL A 198 -6.91 19.54 26.76
C VAL A 198 -7.76 18.36 26.36
N VAL A 199 -7.47 17.80 25.19
CA VAL A 199 -7.92 16.47 24.77
C VAL A 199 -6.71 15.54 24.90
N GLU A 200 -6.76 14.58 25.79
CA GLU A 200 -5.71 13.59 25.94
C GLU A 200 -5.90 12.49 24.88
N ALA A 201 -4.85 12.19 24.13
CA ALA A 201 -4.87 11.13 23.11
C ALA A 201 -5.02 9.77 23.81
N ALA A 202 -5.85 8.90 23.24
CA ALA A 202 -6.12 7.57 23.79
C ALA A 202 -4.87 6.66 23.80
N ASP A 203 -3.96 6.87 22.86
CA ASP A 203 -2.69 6.14 22.76
C ASP A 203 -1.56 7.15 22.44
N ALA A 204 -0.55 7.20 23.30
CA ALA A 204 0.56 8.15 23.14
C ALA A 204 1.38 7.89 21.85
N VAL A 205 1.45 6.64 21.38
CA VAL A 205 2.14 6.28 20.13
C VAL A 205 1.53 7.02 18.94
N ASP A 206 0.25 7.31 18.99
CA ASP A 206 -0.47 7.99 17.92
C ASP A 206 -0.10 9.47 17.76
N THR A 207 0.56 10.04 18.76
CA THR A 207 0.98 11.46 18.80
C THR A 207 2.45 11.67 18.46
N ILE A 208 3.21 10.60 18.20
CA ILE A 208 4.65 10.69 17.96
C ILE A 208 4.94 11.44 16.65
N GLY A 209 5.76 12.49 16.76
CA GLY A 209 6.37 13.15 15.60
C GLY A 209 7.56 12.34 15.07
N ILE A 210 7.60 12.15 13.76
CA ILE A 210 8.66 11.35 13.12
C ILE A 210 9.87 12.21 12.81
N ASN A 211 10.88 12.21 13.67
CA ASN A 211 12.09 13.00 13.56
C ASN A 211 13.29 12.23 13.00
N ASP A 212 13.33 10.92 13.19
CA ASP A 212 14.43 10.06 12.78
C ASP A 212 13.93 8.72 12.21
N ARG A 213 14.87 7.83 11.87
CA ARG A 213 14.56 6.52 11.29
C ARG A 213 14.02 5.53 12.31
N LEU A 214 14.32 5.71 13.59
CA LEU A 214 13.81 4.85 14.65
C LEU A 214 12.32 5.14 14.87
N ALA A 215 11.95 6.41 15.02
CA ALA A 215 10.55 6.84 15.09
C ALA A 215 9.76 6.42 13.83
N LEU A 216 10.39 6.49 12.65
CA LEU A 216 9.76 6.01 11.42
C LEU A 216 9.47 4.50 11.48
N ALA A 217 10.40 3.68 11.98
CA ALA A 217 10.19 2.24 12.10
C ALA A 217 9.08 1.89 13.08
N THR A 218 9.00 2.59 14.23
CA THR A 218 7.90 2.46 15.19
C THR A 218 6.55 2.83 14.57
N ALA A 219 6.52 3.94 13.83
CA ALA A 219 5.31 4.36 13.12
C ALA A 219 4.89 3.35 12.03
N GLU A 220 5.85 2.77 11.30
CA GLU A 220 5.60 1.74 10.29
C GLU A 220 4.91 0.50 10.90
N GLU A 221 5.40 0.03 12.05
CA GLU A 221 4.78 -1.09 12.76
C GLU A 221 3.35 -0.76 13.19
N ARG A 222 3.14 0.43 13.74
CA ARG A 222 1.83 0.88 14.22
C ARG A 222 0.80 1.00 13.09
N ILE A 223 1.16 1.66 11.98
CA ILE A 223 0.24 1.86 10.86
C ILE A 223 -0.11 0.53 10.18
N ARG A 224 0.87 -0.37 10.00
CA ARG A 224 0.64 -1.70 9.42
C ARG A 224 -0.32 -2.53 10.26
N ARG A 225 -0.17 -2.49 11.58
CA ARG A 225 -1.12 -3.16 12.49
C ARG A 225 -2.54 -2.64 12.28
N ARG A 226 -2.74 -1.31 12.20
CA ARG A 226 -4.05 -0.70 11.95
C ARG A 226 -4.64 -1.12 10.61
N ILE A 227 -3.82 -1.14 9.54
CA ILE A 227 -4.25 -1.57 8.21
C ILE A 227 -4.76 -3.01 8.26
N VAL A 228 -3.97 -3.93 8.84
CA VAL A 228 -4.35 -5.34 8.98
C VAL A 228 -5.62 -5.50 9.82
N GLU A 229 -5.73 -4.82 10.97
CA GLU A 229 -6.92 -4.84 11.81
C GLU A 229 -8.16 -4.32 11.05
N GLY A 230 -8.00 -3.30 10.20
CA GLY A 230 -9.06 -2.80 9.34
C GLY A 230 -9.58 -3.87 8.39
N HIS A 231 -8.68 -4.58 7.70
CA HIS A 231 -9.03 -5.68 6.81
C HIS A 231 -9.69 -6.85 7.55
N LEU A 232 -9.16 -7.23 8.73
CA LEU A 232 -9.78 -8.28 9.57
C LEU A 232 -11.23 -7.94 9.95
N ARG A 233 -11.49 -6.69 10.36
CA ARG A 233 -12.85 -6.23 10.69
C ARG A 233 -13.79 -6.22 9.48
N ASN A 234 -13.24 -6.07 8.28
CA ASN A 234 -13.98 -6.10 7.01
C ASN A 234 -14.14 -7.51 6.43
N GLY A 235 -13.83 -8.57 7.19
CA GLY A 235 -14.06 -9.96 6.79
C GLY A 235 -12.93 -10.59 5.96
N VAL A 236 -11.76 -9.99 5.92
CA VAL A 236 -10.56 -10.58 5.31
C VAL A 236 -9.87 -11.49 6.32
N THR A 237 -9.37 -12.64 5.88
CA THR A 237 -8.54 -13.52 6.71
C THR A 237 -7.06 -13.21 6.46
N VAL A 238 -6.33 -12.72 7.46
CA VAL A 238 -4.86 -12.61 7.44
C VAL A 238 -4.30 -13.64 8.40
N VAL A 239 -3.65 -14.68 7.87
CA VAL A 239 -3.23 -15.88 8.64
C VAL A 239 -2.13 -15.54 9.63
N ASP A 240 -1.16 -14.75 9.21
CA ASP A 240 -0.09 -14.26 10.09
C ASP A 240 0.12 -12.76 9.90
N PRO A 241 -0.53 -11.93 10.73
CA PRO A 241 -0.37 -10.48 10.69
C PRO A 241 1.08 -10.00 10.85
N SER A 242 1.92 -10.76 11.55
CA SER A 242 3.29 -10.35 11.87
C SER A 242 4.24 -10.42 10.68
N THR A 243 3.98 -11.33 9.75
CA THR A 243 4.80 -11.55 8.55
C THR A 243 4.17 -10.98 7.27
N THR A 244 2.92 -10.53 7.34
CA THR A 244 2.19 -9.98 6.21
C THR A 244 2.36 -8.47 6.12
N ARG A 245 2.66 -7.96 4.93
CA ARG A 245 2.78 -6.52 4.68
C ARG A 245 1.71 -6.06 3.70
N ILE A 246 0.91 -5.09 4.14
CA ILE A 246 -0.17 -4.50 3.33
C ILE A 246 0.01 -2.98 3.37
N ASP A 247 0.14 -2.36 2.20
CA ASP A 247 0.23 -0.91 2.08
C ASP A 247 -1.14 -0.24 2.24
N ALA A 248 -1.14 1.02 2.65
CA ALA A 248 -2.36 1.77 2.95
C ALA A 248 -3.30 1.99 1.75
N GLY A 249 -2.79 1.85 0.51
CA GLY A 249 -3.58 1.97 -0.72
C GLY A 249 -4.20 0.67 -1.22
N VAL A 250 -4.01 -0.45 -0.50
CA VAL A 250 -4.49 -1.77 -0.90
C VAL A 250 -5.93 -1.99 -0.49
N GLU A 251 -6.74 -2.45 -1.43
CA GLU A 251 -8.13 -2.85 -1.20
C GLU A 251 -8.26 -4.37 -1.23
N ILE A 252 -8.95 -4.97 -0.26
CA ILE A 252 -9.14 -6.42 -0.18
C ILE A 252 -10.62 -6.71 0.05
N GLY A 253 -11.18 -7.54 -0.82
CA GLY A 253 -12.56 -7.98 -0.75
C GLY A 253 -12.81 -8.98 0.40
N GLN A 254 -14.08 -9.08 0.80
CA GLN A 254 -14.54 -10.01 1.85
C GLN A 254 -14.16 -11.45 1.51
N ASP A 255 -13.91 -12.27 2.55
CA ASP A 255 -13.55 -13.68 2.46
C ASP A 255 -12.24 -13.97 1.71
N ALA A 256 -11.52 -12.94 1.23
CA ALA A 256 -10.16 -13.11 0.74
C ALA A 256 -9.24 -13.58 1.87
N ARG A 257 -8.26 -14.44 1.52
CA ARG A 257 -7.32 -15.04 2.46
C ARG A 257 -5.88 -14.66 2.10
N ILE A 258 -5.19 -14.03 3.05
CA ILE A 258 -3.79 -13.62 2.88
C ILE A 258 -2.93 -14.53 3.74
N GLU A 259 -2.07 -15.31 3.10
CA GLU A 259 -1.16 -16.27 3.69
C GLU A 259 0.15 -15.61 4.15
N PRO A 260 0.93 -16.25 5.04
CA PRO A 260 2.15 -15.68 5.59
C PRO A 260 3.17 -15.23 4.54
N TRP A 261 4.00 -14.25 4.90
CA TRP A 261 5.08 -13.71 4.08
C TRP A 261 4.61 -13.06 2.77
N SER A 262 3.35 -12.68 2.70
CA SER A 262 2.79 -11.97 1.54
C SER A 262 3.03 -10.46 1.65
N ILE A 263 3.31 -9.82 0.51
CA ILE A 263 3.47 -8.38 0.39
C ILE A 263 2.46 -7.87 -0.63
N LEU A 264 1.54 -7.03 -0.18
CA LEU A 264 0.55 -6.34 -1.02
C LEU A 264 0.90 -4.86 -1.03
N ALA A 265 1.28 -4.32 -2.18
CA ALA A 265 1.85 -2.99 -2.25
C ALA A 265 1.13 -2.09 -3.27
N GLY A 266 1.30 -0.77 -3.09
CA GLY A 266 0.79 0.25 -3.99
C GLY A 266 -0.73 0.34 -4.02
N SER A 267 -1.31 0.42 -5.22
CA SER A 267 -2.75 0.49 -5.48
C SER A 267 -3.38 -0.87 -5.83
N THR A 268 -2.89 -1.94 -5.20
CA THR A 268 -3.35 -3.31 -5.45
C THR A 268 -4.80 -3.51 -4.97
N VAL A 269 -5.60 -4.20 -5.79
CA VAL A 269 -6.97 -4.59 -5.48
C VAL A 269 -7.09 -6.11 -5.54
N ILE A 270 -7.46 -6.72 -4.42
CA ILE A 270 -7.72 -8.15 -4.30
C ILE A 270 -9.23 -8.36 -4.18
N ALA A 271 -9.83 -9.12 -5.08
CA ALA A 271 -11.25 -9.40 -5.05
C ALA A 271 -11.61 -10.45 -3.96
N GLN A 272 -12.91 -10.61 -3.74
CA GLN A 272 -13.46 -11.59 -2.80
C GLN A 272 -13.01 -13.02 -3.10
N ASP A 273 -12.91 -13.85 -2.05
CA ASP A 273 -12.56 -15.28 -2.13
C ASP A 273 -11.17 -15.56 -2.75
N ALA A 274 -10.35 -14.54 -3.04
CA ALA A 274 -9.02 -14.75 -3.56
C ALA A 274 -8.06 -15.23 -2.45
N VAL A 275 -7.07 -16.05 -2.81
CA VAL A 275 -6.04 -16.55 -1.91
C VAL A 275 -4.68 -16.00 -2.36
N ILE A 276 -4.02 -15.24 -1.49
CA ILE A 276 -2.73 -14.63 -1.78
C ILE A 276 -1.67 -15.17 -0.83
N GLY A 277 -0.65 -15.77 -1.38
CA GLY A 277 0.45 -16.35 -0.62
C GLY A 277 0.37 -17.89 -0.53
N PRO A 278 1.27 -18.51 0.28
CA PRO A 278 2.36 -17.82 1.00
C PRO A 278 3.44 -17.25 0.04
N ASN A 279 4.26 -16.33 0.58
CA ASN A 279 5.39 -15.75 -0.16
C ASN A 279 5.01 -15.08 -1.50
N ALA A 280 3.83 -14.51 -1.62
CA ALA A 280 3.41 -13.76 -2.80
C ALA A 280 3.79 -12.27 -2.67
N HIS A 281 4.19 -11.68 -3.80
CA HIS A 281 4.40 -10.24 -3.90
C HIS A 281 3.50 -9.68 -5.00
N VAL A 282 2.50 -8.91 -4.62
CA VAL A 282 1.54 -8.30 -5.56
C VAL A 282 1.62 -6.78 -5.43
N ARG A 283 1.90 -6.09 -6.54
CA ARG A 283 2.07 -4.64 -6.57
C ARG A 283 1.29 -4.01 -7.72
N ASP A 284 0.54 -2.95 -7.42
CA ASP A 284 -0.18 -2.15 -8.42
C ASP A 284 -1.01 -2.99 -9.40
N SER A 285 -1.65 -4.05 -8.90
CA SER A 285 -2.31 -5.06 -9.70
C SER A 285 -3.76 -5.32 -9.25
N ARG A 286 -4.58 -5.84 -10.16
CA ARG A 286 -5.94 -6.27 -9.86
C ARG A 286 -6.02 -7.79 -9.93
N ILE A 287 -6.41 -8.43 -8.84
CA ILE A 287 -6.58 -9.89 -8.73
C ILE A 287 -8.06 -10.19 -8.60
N GLY A 288 -8.58 -10.94 -9.56
CA GLY A 288 -9.98 -11.34 -9.65
C GLY A 288 -10.42 -12.35 -8.58
N PRO A 289 -11.73 -12.57 -8.43
CA PRO A 289 -12.28 -13.43 -7.40
C PRO A 289 -11.85 -14.89 -7.58
N ARG A 290 -11.70 -15.61 -6.45
CA ARG A 290 -11.30 -17.03 -6.38
C ARG A 290 -9.95 -17.35 -7.04
N THR A 291 -9.16 -16.33 -7.35
CA THR A 291 -7.82 -16.48 -7.92
C THR A 291 -6.83 -16.79 -6.82
N HIS A 292 -5.92 -17.71 -7.10
CA HIS A 292 -4.84 -18.11 -6.20
C HIS A 292 -3.48 -17.66 -6.74
N VAL A 293 -2.77 -16.85 -5.97
CA VAL A 293 -1.39 -16.42 -6.26
C VAL A 293 -0.49 -16.88 -5.13
N TRP A 294 0.37 -17.85 -5.36
CA TRP A 294 1.26 -18.33 -4.33
C TRP A 294 2.74 -18.23 -4.74
N ALA A 295 3.63 -17.88 -3.82
CA ALA A 295 5.10 -17.83 -3.98
C ALA A 295 5.54 -17.21 -5.33
N SER A 296 4.86 -16.15 -5.74
CA SER A 296 4.99 -15.55 -7.08
C SER A 296 4.96 -14.04 -7.02
N VAL A 297 5.43 -13.41 -8.10
CA VAL A 297 5.43 -11.95 -8.25
C VAL A 297 4.41 -11.54 -9.31
N VAL A 298 3.54 -10.59 -8.98
CA VAL A 298 2.56 -9.98 -9.91
C VAL A 298 2.66 -8.47 -9.80
N GLU A 299 2.99 -7.80 -10.91
CA GLU A 299 3.23 -6.36 -10.93
C GLU A 299 2.46 -5.70 -12.06
N GLU A 300 1.80 -4.56 -11.75
CA GLU A 300 1.12 -3.68 -12.72
C GLU A 300 0.31 -4.46 -13.77
N SER A 301 -0.47 -5.45 -13.30
CA SER A 301 -1.15 -6.42 -14.14
C SER A 301 -2.60 -6.64 -13.73
N ILE A 302 -3.40 -7.15 -14.66
CA ILE A 302 -4.79 -7.50 -14.43
C ILE A 302 -4.94 -9.02 -14.54
N VAL A 303 -5.44 -9.64 -13.47
CA VAL A 303 -5.70 -11.08 -13.42
C VAL A 303 -7.20 -11.29 -13.17
N ALA A 304 -7.84 -12.04 -14.03
CA ALA A 304 -9.27 -12.35 -13.97
C ALA A 304 -9.60 -13.38 -12.85
N GLU A 305 -10.82 -13.87 -12.83
CA GLU A 305 -11.31 -14.85 -11.86
C GLU A 305 -10.80 -16.27 -12.13
N ASP A 306 -10.76 -17.08 -11.08
CA ASP A 306 -10.45 -18.52 -11.12
C ASP A 306 -9.05 -18.84 -11.71
N VAL A 307 -8.10 -17.90 -11.60
CA VAL A 307 -6.73 -18.08 -12.11
C VAL A 307 -5.84 -18.70 -11.03
N GLU A 308 -4.91 -19.57 -11.44
CA GLU A 308 -3.86 -20.08 -10.56
C GLU A 308 -2.49 -19.58 -11.04
N ILE A 309 -1.73 -18.91 -10.14
CA ILE A 309 -0.38 -18.39 -10.43
C ILE A 309 0.59 -18.94 -9.41
N GLY A 310 1.61 -19.63 -9.90
CA GLY A 310 2.70 -20.11 -9.07
C GLY A 310 2.88 -21.63 -9.03
N PRO A 311 3.86 -22.07 -8.22
CA PRO A 311 4.83 -21.23 -7.51
C PRO A 311 5.93 -20.69 -8.44
N TYR A 312 6.59 -19.61 -7.99
CA TYR A 312 7.75 -19.01 -8.67
C TYR A 312 7.48 -18.49 -10.09
N ALA A 313 6.25 -18.07 -10.34
CA ALA A 313 5.89 -17.36 -11.57
C ALA A 313 6.15 -15.85 -11.44
N HIS A 314 6.38 -15.19 -12.58
CA HIS A 314 6.51 -13.74 -12.62
C HIS A 314 5.58 -13.17 -13.71
N VAL A 315 4.49 -12.55 -13.28
CA VAL A 315 3.60 -11.76 -14.13
C VAL A 315 4.04 -10.30 -14.05
N ARG A 316 4.65 -9.83 -15.14
CA ARG A 316 5.31 -8.53 -15.23
C ARG A 316 4.37 -7.45 -15.78
N PRO A 317 4.77 -6.15 -15.60
CA PRO A 317 3.95 -5.01 -15.98
C PRO A 317 3.32 -5.09 -17.38
N GLY A 318 2.06 -4.65 -17.45
CA GLY A 318 1.28 -4.59 -18.69
C GLY A 318 0.75 -5.93 -19.17
N SER A 319 0.59 -6.90 -18.26
CA SER A 319 0.03 -8.22 -18.58
C SER A 319 -1.44 -8.32 -18.19
N GLU A 320 -2.24 -8.98 -19.02
CA GLU A 320 -3.64 -9.30 -18.76
C GLU A 320 -3.84 -10.82 -18.82
N ILE A 321 -4.28 -11.42 -17.71
CA ILE A 321 -4.49 -12.86 -17.58
C ILE A 321 -5.98 -13.13 -17.54
N GLY A 322 -6.49 -13.83 -18.54
CA GLY A 322 -7.90 -14.22 -18.68
C GLY A 322 -8.34 -15.24 -17.63
N ALA A 323 -9.65 -15.39 -17.47
CA ALA A 323 -10.26 -16.28 -16.51
C ALA A 323 -9.80 -17.76 -16.68
N ARG A 324 -9.68 -18.48 -15.58
CA ARG A 324 -9.31 -19.91 -15.53
C ARG A 324 -7.95 -20.24 -16.18
N CYS A 325 -7.08 -19.25 -16.34
CA CYS A 325 -5.69 -19.49 -16.74
C CYS A 325 -4.89 -20.15 -15.62
N ARG A 326 -3.87 -20.91 -16.02
CA ARG A 326 -2.89 -21.50 -15.10
C ARG A 326 -1.49 -21.07 -15.50
N ILE A 327 -0.80 -20.37 -14.60
CA ILE A 327 0.57 -19.88 -14.79
C ILE A 327 1.43 -20.62 -13.74
N GLY A 328 2.14 -21.63 -14.17
CA GLY A 328 2.84 -22.55 -13.27
C GLY A 328 4.28 -22.15 -12.96
N ASN A 329 5.07 -23.16 -12.57
CA ASN A 329 6.42 -22.96 -12.05
C ASN A 329 7.37 -22.27 -13.05
N PHE A 330 8.04 -21.20 -12.59
CA PHE A 330 9.04 -20.47 -13.35
C PHE A 330 8.54 -19.94 -14.68
N ALA A 331 7.24 -19.78 -14.83
CA ALA A 331 6.62 -19.14 -15.97
C ALA A 331 6.74 -17.63 -15.89
N GLU A 332 7.14 -16.99 -16.97
CA GLU A 332 7.22 -15.54 -17.06
C GLU A 332 6.26 -15.01 -18.14
N VAL A 333 5.43 -14.04 -17.77
CA VAL A 333 4.53 -13.32 -18.67
C VAL A 333 4.83 -11.84 -18.61
N LYS A 334 5.07 -11.20 -19.75
CA LYS A 334 5.42 -9.79 -19.81
C LYS A 334 4.69 -9.07 -20.93
N LYS A 335 3.96 -8.00 -20.58
CA LYS A 335 3.28 -7.14 -21.57
C LYS A 335 2.52 -7.99 -22.61
N SER A 336 1.77 -8.95 -22.11
CA SER A 336 1.07 -9.95 -22.91
C SER A 336 -0.35 -10.15 -22.44
N ARG A 337 -1.24 -10.55 -23.34
CA ARG A 337 -2.61 -10.92 -23.03
C ARG A 337 -2.80 -12.41 -23.23
N LEU A 338 -3.32 -13.11 -22.23
CA LEU A 338 -3.67 -14.50 -22.25
C LEU A 338 -5.20 -14.65 -22.22
N GLY A 339 -5.78 -15.26 -23.22
CA GLY A 339 -7.20 -15.59 -23.27
C GLY A 339 -7.59 -16.63 -22.22
N ALA A 340 -8.89 -16.69 -21.92
CA ALA A 340 -9.42 -17.55 -20.87
C ALA A 340 -9.05 -19.04 -21.07
N GLY A 341 -8.77 -19.75 -19.97
CA GLY A 341 -8.45 -21.18 -20.01
C GLY A 341 -7.07 -21.54 -20.54
N THR A 342 -6.23 -20.56 -20.85
CA THR A 342 -4.86 -20.81 -21.33
C THR A 342 -3.98 -21.39 -20.23
N GLN A 343 -3.17 -22.39 -20.59
CA GLN A 343 -2.34 -23.19 -19.70
C GLN A 343 -0.85 -23.00 -20.01
N GLN A 344 -0.10 -22.45 -19.04
CA GLN A 344 1.36 -22.23 -19.07
C GLN A 344 1.95 -22.87 -17.79
N HIS A 345 1.97 -24.19 -17.72
CA HIS A 345 2.26 -24.90 -16.45
C HIS A 345 3.73 -24.91 -16.03
N HIS A 346 4.65 -24.69 -16.94
CA HIS A 346 6.09 -24.88 -16.73
C HIS A 346 6.88 -23.66 -17.12
N PHE A 347 8.18 -23.65 -16.78
CA PHE A 347 9.13 -22.63 -17.19
C PHE A 347 8.99 -22.31 -18.69
N SER A 348 8.75 -21.06 -19.01
CA SER A 348 8.54 -20.55 -20.36
C SER A 348 8.48 -19.03 -20.32
N TYR A 349 8.72 -18.38 -21.44
CA TYR A 349 8.65 -16.92 -21.53
C TYR A 349 7.65 -16.47 -22.60
N LEU A 350 6.65 -15.73 -22.18
CA LEU A 350 5.66 -15.11 -23.05
C LEU A 350 5.76 -13.60 -22.94
N GLY A 351 6.47 -12.97 -23.87
CA GLY A 351 6.67 -11.53 -23.91
C GLY A 351 6.14 -10.90 -25.19
N ASP A 352 5.49 -9.73 -25.05
CA ASP A 352 4.88 -8.98 -26.15
C ASP A 352 3.95 -9.87 -27.02
N ALA A 353 3.15 -10.74 -26.37
CA ALA A 353 2.33 -11.75 -27.03
C ALA A 353 0.83 -11.51 -26.84
N GLU A 354 0.06 -11.90 -27.84
CA GLU A 354 -1.40 -11.97 -27.81
C GLU A 354 -1.83 -13.43 -27.99
N ILE A 355 -2.36 -14.03 -26.94
CA ILE A 355 -2.63 -15.46 -26.84
C ILE A 355 -4.13 -15.64 -26.67
N GLY A 356 -4.73 -16.44 -27.53
CA GLY A 356 -6.15 -16.75 -27.53
C GLY A 356 -6.59 -17.59 -26.34
N GLU A 357 -7.82 -18.05 -26.41
CA GLU A 357 -8.43 -18.89 -25.36
C GLU A 357 -8.01 -20.35 -25.50
N ASN A 358 -7.95 -21.06 -24.35
CA ASN A 358 -7.69 -22.51 -24.29
C ASN A 358 -6.39 -22.94 -25.03
N VAL A 359 -5.38 -22.09 -25.01
CA VAL A 359 -4.07 -22.40 -25.55
C VAL A 359 -3.27 -23.21 -24.53
N ASN A 360 -2.58 -24.25 -25.02
CA ASN A 360 -1.61 -24.99 -24.21
C ASN A 360 -0.18 -24.62 -24.59
N VAL A 361 0.60 -24.11 -23.63
CA VAL A 361 2.00 -23.71 -23.83
C VAL A 361 2.92 -24.75 -23.21
N GLY A 362 3.69 -25.44 -24.02
CA GLY A 362 4.68 -26.42 -23.60
C GLY A 362 5.85 -25.83 -22.85
N ALA A 363 6.47 -26.62 -21.96
CA ALA A 363 7.66 -26.22 -21.22
C ALA A 363 8.78 -25.71 -22.15
N GLY A 364 9.58 -24.75 -21.72
CA GLY A 364 10.70 -24.21 -22.49
C GLY A 364 10.29 -23.33 -23.67
N SER A 365 8.99 -23.11 -23.90
CA SER A 365 8.54 -22.28 -25.03
C SER A 365 8.86 -20.81 -24.81
N VAL A 366 9.34 -20.14 -25.86
CA VAL A 366 9.78 -18.74 -25.81
C VAL A 366 9.23 -17.94 -26.98
N THR A 367 8.64 -16.79 -26.70
CA THR A 367 8.44 -15.76 -27.71
C THR A 367 9.74 -14.97 -27.87
N ALA A 368 10.50 -15.23 -28.93
CA ALA A 368 11.71 -14.46 -29.25
C ALA A 368 11.28 -13.11 -29.85
N ASN A 369 10.91 -12.19 -28.97
CA ASN A 369 10.24 -10.94 -29.30
C ASN A 369 11.17 -9.77 -29.64
N PHE A 370 12.50 -9.92 -29.49
CA PHE A 370 13.48 -8.86 -29.74
C PHE A 370 14.46 -9.28 -30.85
N ASP A 371 14.58 -8.45 -31.87
CA ASP A 371 15.45 -8.70 -33.04
C ASP A 371 16.85 -8.05 -32.92
N GLY A 372 17.17 -7.48 -31.78
CA GLY A 372 18.41 -6.69 -31.56
C GLY A 372 18.18 -5.18 -31.64
N THR A 373 17.06 -4.72 -32.21
CA THR A 373 16.74 -3.29 -32.39
C THR A 373 15.35 -2.96 -31.85
N ALA A 374 14.34 -3.76 -32.18
CA ALA A 374 12.93 -3.54 -31.83
C ALA A 374 12.27 -4.80 -31.24
N LYS A 375 11.15 -4.60 -30.57
CA LYS A 375 10.30 -5.70 -30.11
C LYS A 375 9.14 -5.91 -31.07
N HIS A 376 8.86 -7.17 -31.32
CA HIS A 376 7.82 -7.62 -32.23
C HIS A 376 6.80 -8.51 -31.50
N ARG A 377 5.58 -8.53 -31.97
CA ARG A 377 4.48 -9.29 -31.38
C ARG A 377 4.42 -10.72 -31.91
N THR A 378 4.15 -11.65 -31.00
CA THR A 378 3.70 -13.01 -31.33
C THR A 378 2.20 -13.10 -31.12
N VAL A 379 1.47 -13.65 -32.08
CA VAL A 379 0.02 -13.92 -31.97
C VAL A 379 -0.20 -15.43 -31.96
N ILE A 380 -0.96 -15.94 -30.98
CA ILE A 380 -1.32 -17.36 -30.89
C ILE A 380 -2.84 -17.44 -30.82
N GLY A 381 -3.43 -18.12 -31.79
CA GLY A 381 -4.88 -18.28 -31.92
C GLY A 381 -5.48 -19.25 -30.89
N ASN A 382 -6.81 -19.23 -30.80
CA ASN A 382 -7.56 -20.04 -29.84
C ASN A 382 -7.29 -21.54 -30.01
N GLY A 383 -7.20 -22.27 -28.90
CA GLY A 383 -7.02 -23.73 -28.92
C GLY A 383 -5.71 -24.22 -29.51
N ALA A 384 -4.77 -23.34 -29.79
CA ALA A 384 -3.45 -23.74 -30.30
C ALA A 384 -2.67 -24.53 -29.24
N SER A 385 -1.81 -25.46 -29.71
CA SER A 385 -0.96 -26.29 -28.86
C SER A 385 0.50 -26.06 -29.22
N ILE A 386 1.21 -25.38 -28.31
CA ILE A 386 2.64 -25.06 -28.45
C ILE A 386 3.44 -26.19 -27.80
N GLY A 387 4.25 -26.88 -28.63
CA GLY A 387 5.07 -27.99 -28.16
C GLY A 387 6.21 -27.53 -27.23
N VAL A 388 6.74 -28.45 -26.45
CA VAL A 388 7.89 -28.23 -25.57
C VAL A 388 9.06 -27.63 -26.35
N ASP A 389 9.82 -26.68 -25.73
CA ASP A 389 10.99 -26.03 -26.36
C ASP A 389 10.70 -25.34 -27.69
N THR A 390 9.49 -24.86 -27.90
CA THR A 390 9.17 -24.11 -29.16
C THR A 390 9.69 -22.68 -29.03
N MET A 391 10.55 -22.28 -30.00
CA MET A 391 11.01 -20.91 -30.20
C MET A 391 10.14 -20.22 -31.25
N MET A 392 9.40 -19.20 -30.89
CA MET A 392 8.55 -18.39 -31.80
C MET A 392 9.29 -17.09 -32.11
N VAL A 393 9.86 -16.99 -33.30
CA VAL A 393 10.62 -15.81 -33.73
C VAL A 393 9.66 -14.77 -34.28
N ALA A 394 9.42 -13.75 -33.44
CA ALA A 394 8.48 -12.67 -33.75
C ALA A 394 9.04 -11.71 -34.86
N PRO A 395 8.19 -11.10 -35.69
CA PRO A 395 6.73 -11.24 -35.67
C PRO A 395 6.27 -12.58 -36.28
N VAL A 396 5.35 -13.28 -35.61
CA VAL A 396 4.81 -14.54 -36.10
C VAL A 396 3.38 -14.77 -35.58
N THR A 397 2.51 -15.33 -36.40
CA THR A 397 1.15 -15.73 -36.04
C THR A 397 1.01 -17.25 -36.09
N ILE A 398 0.52 -17.84 -34.98
CA ILE A 398 0.12 -19.25 -34.93
C ILE A 398 -1.40 -19.28 -34.91
N GLY A 399 -2.03 -19.79 -35.96
CA GLY A 399 -3.49 -19.75 -36.14
C GLY A 399 -4.25 -20.66 -35.17
N ASP A 400 -5.57 -20.47 -35.12
CA ASP A 400 -6.47 -21.23 -34.25
C ASP A 400 -6.30 -22.74 -34.42
N GLY A 401 -6.21 -23.48 -33.31
CA GLY A 401 -6.05 -24.92 -33.30
C GLY A 401 -4.75 -25.43 -33.91
N ALA A 402 -3.83 -24.56 -34.30
CA ALA A 402 -2.55 -24.98 -34.84
C ALA A 402 -1.65 -25.61 -33.76
N THR A 403 -0.71 -26.46 -34.21
CA THR A 403 0.17 -27.20 -33.30
C THR A 403 1.63 -27.05 -33.72
N THR A 404 2.52 -26.78 -32.78
CA THR A 404 3.96 -26.89 -32.99
C THR A 404 4.51 -28.16 -32.36
N GLY A 405 5.46 -28.82 -33.02
CA GLY A 405 6.14 -29.97 -32.44
C GLY A 405 7.21 -29.55 -31.43
N ALA A 406 7.60 -30.46 -30.54
CA ALA A 406 8.68 -30.21 -29.61
C ALA A 406 10.00 -29.82 -30.31
N GLY A 407 10.73 -28.85 -29.74
CA GLY A 407 11.98 -28.34 -30.27
C GLY A 407 11.85 -27.55 -31.58
N SER A 408 10.66 -27.08 -31.92
CA SER A 408 10.44 -26.34 -33.17
C SER A 408 10.90 -24.90 -33.10
N VAL A 409 11.52 -24.38 -34.17
CA VAL A 409 11.79 -22.95 -34.35
C VAL A 409 10.86 -22.37 -35.41
N VAL A 410 9.84 -21.66 -34.95
CA VAL A 410 8.79 -21.10 -35.82
C VAL A 410 9.22 -19.71 -36.30
N THR A 411 9.55 -19.61 -37.59
CA THR A 411 10.02 -18.36 -38.22
C THR A 411 9.04 -17.79 -39.26
N ARG A 412 7.87 -18.42 -39.44
CA ARG A 412 6.82 -17.99 -40.36
C ARG A 412 5.46 -18.32 -39.78
N ASP A 413 4.45 -17.61 -40.21
CA ASP A 413 3.07 -17.85 -39.80
C ASP A 413 2.62 -19.29 -40.04
N VAL A 414 1.86 -19.80 -39.07
CA VAL A 414 1.25 -21.14 -39.11
C VAL A 414 -0.25 -20.99 -39.34
N ALA A 415 -0.75 -21.52 -40.44
CA ALA A 415 -2.18 -21.43 -40.75
C ALA A 415 -3.03 -22.22 -39.72
N PRO A 416 -4.31 -21.83 -39.51
CA PRO A 416 -5.21 -22.50 -38.57
C PRO A 416 -5.26 -24.02 -38.80
N GLY A 417 -5.27 -24.78 -37.69
CA GLY A 417 -5.35 -26.24 -37.66
C GLY A 417 -4.12 -26.98 -38.23
N LYS A 418 -3.07 -26.27 -38.65
CA LYS A 418 -1.86 -26.91 -39.19
C LYS A 418 -0.90 -27.31 -38.08
N LYS A 419 -0.15 -28.38 -38.38
CA LYS A 419 0.98 -28.81 -37.55
C LYS A 419 2.29 -28.49 -38.24
N VAL A 420 3.23 -27.88 -37.48
CA VAL A 420 4.60 -27.59 -37.95
C VAL A 420 5.61 -28.25 -37.02
N VAL A 421 6.74 -28.70 -37.57
CA VAL A 421 7.82 -29.31 -36.80
C VAL A 421 9.19 -28.94 -37.36
N GLY A 422 10.23 -29.00 -36.55
CA GLY A 422 11.63 -28.92 -36.97
C GLY A 422 12.23 -27.52 -36.88
N VAL A 423 13.47 -27.39 -37.35
CA VAL A 423 14.32 -26.17 -37.28
C VAL A 423 14.85 -25.88 -38.71
N PRO A 424 14.35 -24.86 -39.40
CA PRO A 424 13.13 -24.12 -39.05
C PRO A 424 11.88 -25.00 -39.22
N ALA A 425 10.80 -24.66 -38.52
CA ALA A 425 9.56 -25.43 -38.53
C ALA A 425 8.90 -25.47 -39.93
N ARG A 426 8.42 -26.61 -40.34
CA ARG A 426 7.73 -26.86 -41.63
C ARG A 426 6.41 -27.60 -41.39
N PRO A 427 5.38 -27.37 -42.21
CA PRO A 427 4.14 -28.14 -42.15
C PRO A 427 4.40 -29.63 -42.40
N ILE A 428 3.68 -30.45 -41.65
CA ILE A 428 3.63 -31.90 -41.89
C ILE A 428 2.19 -32.35 -42.07
N GLU A 429 1.98 -33.41 -42.88
CA GLU A 429 0.69 -34.04 -42.98
C GLU A 429 0.37 -34.85 -41.73
N MET A 430 -0.80 -34.63 -41.15
CA MET A 430 -1.27 -35.40 -39.99
C MET A 430 -1.67 -36.80 -40.44
N LYS A 431 -0.82 -37.82 -40.28
CA LYS A 431 -1.26 -39.20 -40.38
C LYS A 431 -2.27 -39.44 -39.24
N ARG A 432 -3.47 -39.94 -39.58
CA ARG A 432 -4.44 -40.39 -38.57
C ARG A 432 -3.72 -41.30 -37.57
N ARG A 433 -3.71 -40.94 -36.30
CA ARG A 433 -3.21 -41.80 -35.24
C ARG A 433 -4.01 -43.10 -35.27
N ARG A 434 -3.35 -44.23 -35.45
CA ARG A 434 -3.99 -45.52 -35.20
C ARG A 434 -4.44 -45.47 -33.71
N PRO A 435 -5.67 -45.92 -33.39
CA PRO A 435 -6.06 -46.05 -32.00
C PRO A 435 -5.02 -46.91 -31.28
N SER A 436 -4.55 -46.43 -30.16
CA SER A 436 -3.69 -47.22 -29.27
C SER A 436 -4.41 -48.54 -28.95
N PRO A 437 -3.73 -49.69 -28.94
CA PRO A 437 -4.34 -50.89 -28.42
C PRO A 437 -4.88 -50.57 -27.03
N ALA A 438 -6.12 -50.97 -26.72
CA ALA A 438 -6.69 -50.82 -25.41
C ALA A 438 -5.71 -51.46 -24.41
N GLU A 439 -5.30 -50.70 -23.42
CA GLU A 439 -4.54 -51.27 -22.29
C GLU A 439 -5.37 -52.45 -21.71
N PRO A 440 -4.74 -53.62 -21.44
CA PRO A 440 -5.45 -54.71 -20.77
C PRO A 440 -5.96 -54.15 -19.44
N GLY A 441 -7.29 -54.26 -19.23
CA GLY A 441 -7.97 -53.76 -18.05
C GLY A 441 -7.25 -54.24 -16.79
N GLU A 442 -6.99 -53.33 -15.88
CA GLU A 442 -6.55 -53.69 -14.53
C GLU A 442 -7.55 -54.67 -13.91
N PRO A 443 -7.09 -55.76 -13.29
CA PRO A 443 -8.00 -56.68 -12.61
C PRO A 443 -8.70 -55.91 -11.48
N SER A 444 -10.03 -56.00 -11.44
CA SER A 444 -10.85 -55.44 -10.36
C SER A 444 -10.31 -55.87 -9.03
N ALA A 445 -9.92 -54.92 -8.20
CA ALA A 445 -9.54 -55.16 -6.79
C ALA A 445 -10.71 -55.85 -6.07
N GLY A 446 -10.56 -57.15 -5.78
CA GLY A 446 -11.48 -57.86 -4.92
C GLY A 446 -11.54 -57.25 -3.54
N GLU A 447 -12.74 -57.12 -3.02
CA GLU A 447 -13.03 -56.69 -1.66
C GLU A 447 -12.17 -57.44 -0.64
N ALA A 448 -11.33 -56.71 0.09
CA ALA A 448 -10.63 -57.26 1.27
C ALA A 448 -11.65 -57.43 2.41
N PRO A 449 -11.64 -58.54 3.14
CA PRO A 449 -12.57 -58.74 4.24
C PRO A 449 -12.23 -57.83 5.44
N VAL A 450 -13.28 -57.28 6.03
CA VAL A 450 -13.24 -56.48 7.26
C VAL A 450 -12.79 -57.35 8.41
N PRO A 451 -11.78 -57.00 9.21
CA PRO A 451 -11.47 -57.75 10.43
C PRO A 451 -12.49 -57.36 11.53
N THR A 452 -13.25 -58.36 11.97
CA THR A 452 -14.08 -58.30 13.17
C THR A 452 -13.22 -58.29 14.43
N GLY A 453 -13.64 -57.50 15.38
CA GLY A 453 -12.98 -57.09 16.58
C GLY A 453 -12.37 -58.14 17.48
N ALA A 454 -11.45 -57.72 18.30
CA ALA A 454 -11.13 -58.28 19.58
C ALA A 454 -10.96 -57.18 20.62
N ASP A 455 -11.59 -57.41 21.73
CA ASP A 455 -11.88 -56.65 22.92
C ASP A 455 -10.64 -56.29 23.77
N PRO A 456 -10.75 -55.34 24.70
CA PRO A 456 -9.62 -54.75 25.43
C PRO A 456 -9.35 -55.47 26.75
N ASN A 457 -8.13 -55.31 27.20
CA ASN A 457 -7.65 -55.39 28.60
C ASN A 457 -6.58 -56.48 28.88
N PRO A 458 -5.81 -56.28 29.95
CA PRO A 458 -5.82 -55.20 30.95
C PRO A 458 -4.73 -54.14 30.81
#